data_501f4e7188e7e97b080b80f2ff7ea98e
#
_entry.id   501f4e7188e7e97b080b80f2ff7ea98e
#
_cell.length_a   1.000
_cell.length_b   1.000
_cell.length_c   1.000
_cell.angle_alpha   90.00
_cell.angle_beta   90.00
_cell.angle_gamma   90.00
#
_symmetry.space_group_name_H-M   'P 1'
#
loop_
_entity.id
_entity.type
_entity.pdbx_description
1 polymer ?
#
loop_
_entity_poly.entity_id
_entity_poly.type
_entity_poly.pdbx_seq_one_letter_code
_entity_poly.pdbx_strand_id
1 'polypeptide(L)' 'MCQATIYLGEREIAREVTWLEPVEDGVRLATFFEEPRVVRGRIRRIDFLKHRVLLEPLEEGDDGGR' A
#
# COMPACT_ATOMS: atom_id res chain seq x y z
N MET A 1 16.52 -8.41 -8.04
CA MET A 1 16.01 -7.32 -7.49
C MET A 1 14.65 -7.48 -6.98
N CYS A 2 14.37 -6.99 -5.87
CA CYS A 2 13.15 -7.25 -5.23
C CYS A 2 12.20 -6.13 -5.36
N GLN A 3 11.20 -6.30 -6.17
CA GLN A 3 10.17 -5.34 -6.20
C GLN A 3 8.99 -5.93 -5.51
N ALA A 4 8.20 -5.14 -4.87
CA ALA A 4 7.07 -5.61 -4.10
C ALA A 4 5.78 -5.47 -4.85
N THR A 5 4.83 -6.31 -4.51
CA THR A 5 3.47 -6.18 -4.98
C THR A 5 2.63 -5.71 -3.81
N ILE A 6 1.77 -4.75 -4.05
CA ILE A 6 0.98 -4.16 -2.99
C ILE A 6 -0.46 -4.62 -3.13
N TYR A 7 -1.03 -5.07 -2.03
CA TYR A 7 -2.42 -5.49 -2.00
C TYR A 7 -3.19 -4.58 -1.05
N LEU A 8 -4.37 -4.19 -1.43
CA LEU A 8 -5.25 -3.45 -0.56
C LEU A 8 -6.42 -4.38 -0.27
N GLY A 9 -6.45 -4.92 0.93
CA GLY A 9 -7.35 -6.01 1.21
C GLY A 9 -6.92 -7.21 0.41
N GLU A 10 -7.78 -7.68 -0.44
CA GLU A 10 -7.46 -8.83 -1.26
C GLU A 10 -7.19 -8.45 -2.69
N ARG A 11 -7.13 -7.16 -2.99
CA ARG A 11 -6.97 -6.73 -4.35
C ARG A 11 -5.56 -6.24 -4.59
N GLU A 12 -4.93 -6.70 -5.64
CA GLU A 12 -3.62 -6.22 -6.02
C GLU A 12 -3.78 -4.83 -6.64
N ILE A 13 -3.12 -3.84 -6.11
CA ILE A 13 -3.27 -2.49 -6.61
C ILE A 13 -2.02 -1.95 -7.26
N ALA A 14 -0.88 -2.56 -7.05
CA ALA A 14 0.35 -2.09 -7.67
C ALA A 14 1.37 -3.19 -7.66
N ARG A 15 2.20 -3.24 -8.68
CA ARG A 15 3.28 -4.20 -8.71
C ARG A 15 4.54 -3.49 -9.16
N GLU A 16 5.67 -4.12 -8.96
CA GLU A 16 6.98 -3.56 -9.29
C GLU A 16 7.18 -2.26 -8.54
N VAL A 17 6.78 -2.25 -7.28
CA VAL A 17 6.87 -1.07 -6.46
C VAL A 17 8.31 -0.92 -6.00
N THR A 18 8.87 0.26 -6.22
CA THR A 18 10.27 0.49 -5.91
C THR A 18 10.47 1.08 -4.54
N TRP A 19 9.49 1.81 -4.03
CA TRP A 19 9.54 2.28 -2.65
C TRP A 19 8.14 2.61 -2.17
N LEU A 20 8.02 2.70 -0.88
CA LEU A 20 6.73 2.94 -0.27
C LEU A 20 6.98 3.60 1.06
N GLU A 21 6.17 4.58 1.41
CA GLU A 21 6.33 5.22 2.70
C GLU A 21 4.99 5.61 3.28
N PRO A 22 4.82 5.49 4.57
CA PRO A 22 3.58 5.91 5.20
C PRO A 22 3.51 7.43 5.22
N VAL A 23 2.35 7.96 4.95
CA VAL A 23 2.12 9.39 5.01
C VAL A 23 0.85 9.60 5.81
N GLU A 24 0.53 10.85 6.07
CA GLU A 24 -0.57 11.14 6.93
C GLU A 24 -1.88 10.61 6.43
N ASP A 25 -2.11 10.68 5.16
CA ASP A 25 -3.36 10.24 4.59
C ASP A 25 -3.34 8.87 4.01
N GLY A 26 -2.30 8.12 4.22
CA GLY A 26 -2.24 6.78 3.65
C GLY A 26 -0.83 6.34 3.42
N VAL A 27 -0.58 5.78 2.26
CA VAL A 27 0.72 5.27 1.91
C VAL A 27 1.09 5.79 0.54
N ARG A 28 2.27 6.37 0.42
CA ARG A 28 2.74 6.85 -0.86
C ARG A 28 3.67 5.81 -1.45
N LEU A 29 3.50 5.52 -2.70
CA LEU A 29 4.32 4.51 -3.33
C LEU A 29 4.68 4.91 -4.76
N ALA A 30 5.69 4.29 -5.30
CA ALA A 30 6.09 4.51 -6.67
C ALA A 30 6.42 3.17 -7.30
N THR A 31 6.19 3.08 -8.58
CA THR A 31 6.52 1.88 -9.32
C THR A 31 7.52 2.24 -10.41
N PHE A 32 8.04 1.26 -11.11
CA PHE A 32 8.88 1.54 -12.23
C PHE A 32 8.15 2.23 -13.35
N PHE A 33 6.86 2.07 -13.42
CA PHE A 33 6.10 2.51 -14.57
C PHE A 33 5.31 3.78 -14.34
N GLU A 34 5.15 4.19 -13.11
CA GLU A 34 4.26 5.29 -12.81
C GLU A 34 4.85 6.22 -11.82
N GLU A 35 4.38 7.45 -11.82
CA GLU A 35 4.82 8.40 -10.88
C GLU A 35 4.28 8.12 -9.50
N PRO A 36 4.88 8.64 -8.45
CA PRO A 36 4.40 8.37 -7.11
C PRO A 36 2.94 8.76 -6.91
N ARG A 37 2.25 7.98 -6.13
CA ARG A 37 0.87 8.28 -5.82
C ARG A 37 0.57 7.84 -4.40
N VAL A 38 -0.51 8.34 -3.86
CA VAL A 38 -0.92 8.05 -2.50
C VAL A 38 -2.13 7.14 -2.54
N VAL A 39 -2.08 6.07 -1.77
CA VAL A 39 -3.18 5.14 -1.65
C VAL A 39 -3.72 5.28 -0.24
N ARG A 40 -5.03 5.35 -0.11
CA ARG A 40 -5.63 5.51 1.19
C ARG A 40 -5.72 4.19 1.89
N GLY A 41 -4.67 3.84 2.58
CA GLY A 41 -4.58 2.59 3.28
C GLY A 41 -3.53 2.66 4.35
N ARG A 42 -3.39 1.60 5.08
CA ARG A 42 -2.44 1.54 6.16
C ARG A 42 -1.71 0.22 6.04
N ILE A 43 -0.42 0.21 6.31
CA ILE A 43 0.35 -1.00 6.19
C ILE A 43 -0.09 -1.97 7.26
N ARG A 44 -0.50 -3.16 6.84
CA ARG A 44 -0.92 -4.16 7.74
C ARG A 44 0.17 -5.19 7.93
N ARG A 45 0.90 -5.51 6.88
CA ARG A 45 1.92 -6.51 6.96
C ARG A 45 2.85 -6.40 5.77
N ILE A 46 4.12 -6.62 5.99
CA ILE A 46 5.10 -6.68 4.92
C ILE A 46 5.67 -8.07 4.95
N ASP A 47 5.56 -8.78 3.83
CA ASP A 47 6.02 -10.15 3.74
C ASP A 47 7.24 -10.16 2.83
N PHE A 48 8.41 -10.25 3.40
CA PHE A 48 9.63 -10.18 2.64
C PHE A 48 9.91 -11.45 1.85
N LEU A 49 9.39 -12.56 2.29
CA LEU A 49 9.59 -13.78 1.55
C LEU A 49 8.80 -13.81 0.25
N LYS A 50 7.62 -13.24 0.29
CA LYS A 50 6.78 -13.26 -0.88
C LYS A 50 6.79 -11.93 -1.61
N HIS A 51 7.57 -10.99 -1.11
CA HIS A 51 7.69 -9.66 -1.72
C HIS A 51 6.32 -8.98 -1.85
N ARG A 52 5.55 -9.03 -0.78
CA ARG A 52 4.23 -8.43 -0.77
C ARG A 52 4.05 -7.48 0.36
N VAL A 53 3.30 -6.43 0.12
CA VAL A 53 2.92 -5.51 1.18
C VAL A 53 1.41 -5.51 1.23
N LEU A 54 0.87 -5.81 2.39
CA LEU A 54 -0.57 -5.88 2.56
C LEU A 54 -1.03 -4.63 3.26
N LEU A 55 -1.96 -3.94 2.64
CA LEU A 55 -2.54 -2.75 3.21
C LEU A 55 -3.98 -3.02 3.56
N GLU A 56 -4.49 -2.29 4.51
CA GLU A 56 -5.92 -2.35 4.77
C GLU A 56 -6.49 -0.98 4.46
N PRO A 57 -7.70 -0.90 3.96
CA PRO A 57 -8.28 0.37 3.58
C PRO A 57 -8.51 1.24 4.80
N LEU A 58 -8.31 2.54 4.63
CA LEU A 58 -8.66 3.45 5.68
C LEU A 58 -10.15 3.63 5.70
N GLU A 59 -10.73 3.66 6.87
CA GLU A 59 -12.10 3.85 6.94
C GLU A 59 -12.43 5.21 7.14
N GLU A 60 -12.78 5.91 6.13
CA GLU A 60 -13.04 7.23 6.27
C GLU A 60 -14.26 7.50 6.90
N GLY A 61 -14.42 8.11 7.72
CA GLY A 61 -15.55 8.45 8.28
C GLY A 61 -16.14 7.52 9.13
N ASP A 62 -15.79 6.74 9.31
CA ASP A 62 -16.44 5.86 10.01
C ASP A 62 -16.20 5.79 11.24
N ASP A 63 -16.02 6.20 11.34
CA ASP A 63 -15.83 6.28 12.16
C ASP A 63 -16.41 6.28 12.97
N GLY A 64 -16.58 6.41 12.74
CA GLY A 64 -16.96 6.49 13.29
C GLY A 64 -17.33 5.93 13.93
N GLY A 65 -17.56 5.79 13.95
CA GLY A 65 -17.80 5.45 14.54
C GLY A 65 -17.59 4.84 15.14
N ARG A 66 -17.40 4.70 15.25
CA ARG A 66 -16.98 4.27 15.86
C ARG A 66 -16.90 4.47 16.51
#